data_ea5d090df7d5646bbad64f064989200d
#
_entry.id   ea5d090df7d5646bbad64f064989200d
#
_cell.length_a   1.000
_cell.length_b   1.000
_cell.length_c   1.000
_cell.angle_alpha   90.00
_cell.angle_beta   90.00
_cell.angle_gamma   90.00
#
_symmetry.space_group_name_H-M   'P 1'
#
loop_
_entity.id
_entity.type
_entity.pdbx_description
1 polymer ?
#
loop_
_entity_poly.entity_id
_entity_poly.type
_entity_poly.pdbx_seq_one_letter_code
_entity_poly.pdbx_strand_id
1 'polypeptide(L)'
;MKVLCVLYDDPTDGMPSSYSIETLPKVDKYPDGTTVPSPKSIDFKPGELLGCVSGELGLRKFLEDAGHTLIVTSSKDGPDNTADKELVDADIVISQPFFPYYLTRERMENAKNLKMAITAGIGSDHVDLQAAMDHKVDVVEVTFCNSRSVAEHIVMMIISMVRDYHTQHAIAKSGGWNIADAVKKSYDVEGMHIGTVAAGRIGLDALRKMKPFDVHLHYFDRHRLPNSVEKELNLTFHESVESMVAVCDVVTINCPLHP
;
A
#
# COMPACT_ATOMS: atom_id res chain seq x y z
N MET A 1 27.42 -5.32 -9.68
CA MET A 1 26.08 -5.52 -10.28
C MET A 1 25.49 -4.15 -10.62
N LYS A 2 24.69 -4.11 -11.67
CA LYS A 2 23.92 -2.93 -12.05
C LYS A 2 22.48 -3.10 -11.59
N VAL A 3 21.99 -2.17 -10.81
CA VAL A 3 20.62 -2.14 -10.28
C VAL A 3 19.87 -1.00 -10.96
N LEU A 4 18.82 -1.34 -11.68
CA LEU A 4 17.89 -0.37 -12.26
C LEU A 4 16.70 -0.19 -11.30
N CYS A 5 16.43 1.03 -10.89
CA CYS A 5 15.31 1.38 -10.02
C CYS A 5 14.37 2.33 -10.77
N VAL A 6 13.12 1.89 -10.99
CA VAL A 6 12.10 2.71 -11.65
C VAL A 6 11.18 3.28 -10.58
N LEU A 7 11.33 4.59 -10.34
CA LEU A 7 10.62 5.33 -9.29
C LEU A 7 9.93 6.55 -9.89
N TYR A 8 8.98 7.10 -9.14
CA TYR A 8 8.47 8.44 -9.40
C TYR A 8 9.61 9.47 -9.41
N ASP A 9 9.44 10.55 -10.14
CA ASP A 9 10.26 11.73 -9.96
C ASP A 9 10.16 12.19 -8.50
N ASP A 10 11.26 12.77 -8.00
CA ASP A 10 11.26 13.28 -6.62
C ASP A 10 10.14 14.31 -6.46
N PRO A 11 9.18 14.10 -5.53
CA PRO A 11 8.10 15.04 -5.33
C PRO A 11 8.57 16.44 -4.91
N THR A 12 9.80 16.57 -4.42
CA THR A 12 10.38 17.87 -4.11
C THR A 12 10.71 18.68 -5.38
N ASP A 13 11.00 18.02 -6.49
CA ASP A 13 11.31 18.67 -7.77
C ASP A 13 10.05 19.04 -8.57
N GLY A 14 8.97 18.33 -8.41
CA GLY A 14 7.72 18.50 -9.15
C GLY A 14 6.56 19.11 -8.36
N MET A 15 6.67 19.19 -7.03
CA MET A 15 5.61 19.73 -6.16
C MET A 15 5.89 21.18 -5.75
N PRO A 16 4.83 21.95 -5.46
CA PRO A 16 4.99 23.26 -4.83
C PRO A 16 5.84 23.17 -3.57
N SER A 17 6.66 24.19 -3.32
CA SER A 17 7.55 24.25 -2.15
C SER A 17 6.83 24.05 -0.80
N SER A 18 5.52 24.34 -0.76
CA SER A 18 4.66 24.06 0.41
C SER A 18 4.51 22.58 0.76
N TYR A 19 4.84 21.67 -0.14
CA TYR A 19 4.84 20.23 0.07
C TYR A 19 6.23 19.62 0.21
N SER A 20 7.28 20.45 0.16
CA SER A 20 8.64 19.96 0.41
C SER A 20 8.79 19.54 1.87
N ILE A 21 9.59 18.50 2.10
CA ILE A 21 9.89 17.98 3.45
C ILE A 21 10.45 19.08 4.36
N GLU A 22 11.22 19.99 3.83
CA GLU A 22 11.84 21.10 4.57
C GLU A 22 10.83 22.11 5.10
N THR A 23 9.66 22.24 4.43
CA THR A 23 8.60 23.19 4.82
C THR A 23 7.52 22.56 5.69
N LEU A 24 7.49 21.23 5.85
CA LEU A 24 6.54 20.58 6.74
C LEU A 24 6.90 20.80 8.20
N PRO A 25 5.91 21.10 9.05
CA PRO A 25 6.15 21.17 10.49
C PRO A 25 6.68 19.84 10.99
N LYS A 26 7.82 19.85 11.68
CA LYS A 26 8.32 18.64 12.34
C LYS A 26 7.48 18.38 13.58
N VAL A 27 6.78 17.27 13.59
CA VAL A 27 6.02 16.81 14.76
C VAL A 27 6.80 15.68 15.41
N ASP A 28 7.49 15.97 16.49
CA ASP A 28 8.27 15.01 17.29
C ASP A 28 7.54 14.57 18.55
N LYS A 29 6.44 15.26 18.91
CA LYS A 29 5.58 14.93 20.06
C LYS A 29 4.11 15.13 19.72
N TYR A 30 3.27 14.29 20.31
CA TYR A 30 1.82 14.50 20.33
C TYR A 30 1.44 15.63 21.31
N PRO A 31 0.22 16.22 21.20
CA PRO A 31 -0.25 17.26 22.11
C PRO A 31 -0.26 16.85 23.60
N ASP A 32 -0.38 15.56 23.90
CA ASP A 32 -0.31 15.01 25.25
C ASP A 32 1.13 14.86 25.79
N GLY A 33 2.12 15.25 25.00
CA GLY A 33 3.54 15.17 25.35
C GLY A 33 4.21 13.83 25.06
N THR A 34 3.47 12.83 24.57
CA THR A 34 4.06 11.54 24.17
C THR A 34 4.90 11.71 22.90
N THR A 35 5.97 10.94 22.80
CA THR A 35 6.86 10.98 21.64
C THR A 35 6.19 10.27 20.45
N VAL A 36 6.25 10.88 19.28
CA VAL A 36 5.84 10.23 18.04
C VAL A 36 6.69 8.97 17.84
N PRO A 37 6.08 7.78 17.61
CA PRO A 37 6.83 6.56 17.38
C PRO A 37 7.75 6.73 16.18
N SER A 38 9.04 6.52 16.38
CA SER A 38 10.01 6.44 15.29
C SER A 38 10.69 5.08 15.30
N PRO A 39 11.02 4.50 14.12
CA PRO A 39 11.78 3.26 14.05
C PRO A 39 13.17 3.49 14.69
N LYS A 40 13.46 2.75 15.75
CA LYS A 40 14.75 2.85 16.45
C LYS A 40 15.95 2.37 15.64
N SER A 41 15.69 1.65 14.54
CA SER A 41 16.70 1.04 13.68
C SER A 41 17.02 1.84 12.42
N ILE A 42 16.29 2.92 12.15
CA ILE A 42 16.48 3.76 10.96
C ILE A 42 16.70 5.18 11.45
N ASP A 43 17.87 5.72 11.17
CA ASP A 43 18.22 7.10 11.51
C ASP A 43 17.71 8.04 10.40
N PHE A 44 16.43 8.35 10.44
CA PHE A 44 15.84 9.38 9.59
C PHE A 44 15.00 10.36 10.41
N LYS A 45 14.91 11.59 9.93
CA LYS A 45 14.17 12.65 10.62
C LYS A 45 12.68 12.55 10.34
N PRO A 46 11.80 12.93 11.27
CA PRO A 46 10.38 13.06 11.00
C PRO A 46 10.13 13.95 9.77
N GLY A 47 9.30 13.49 8.86
CA GLY A 47 9.03 14.14 7.57
C GLY A 47 9.81 13.60 6.38
N GLU A 48 10.93 12.93 6.59
CA GLU A 48 11.68 12.25 5.50
C GLU A 48 10.93 11.05 4.91
N LEU A 49 9.88 10.59 5.59
CA LEU A 49 9.00 9.53 5.09
C LEU A 49 8.34 9.85 3.74
N LEU A 50 8.08 11.11 3.45
CA LEU A 50 7.52 11.51 2.15
C LEU A 50 8.51 11.26 1.00
N GLY A 51 9.80 11.32 1.27
CA GLY A 51 10.84 10.92 0.32
C GLY A 51 10.90 9.41 0.04
N CYS A 52 10.26 8.57 0.88
CA CYS A 52 10.27 7.12 0.72
C CYS A 52 9.56 6.64 -0.56
N VAL A 53 8.64 7.43 -1.09
CA VAL A 53 7.86 7.04 -2.28
C VAL A 53 8.64 7.29 -3.57
N SER A 54 9.53 8.27 -3.58
CA SER A 54 10.33 8.69 -4.72
C SER A 54 11.82 8.77 -4.43
N GLY A 55 12.20 8.93 -3.16
CA GLY A 55 13.58 9.01 -2.74
C GLY A 55 14.28 7.66 -2.68
N GLU A 56 15.57 7.69 -2.79
CA GLU A 56 16.45 6.50 -2.77
C GLU A 56 16.71 5.97 -1.34
N LEU A 57 16.33 6.68 -0.30
CA LEU A 57 16.43 6.33 1.13
C LEU A 57 17.75 5.66 1.53
N GLY A 58 18.86 6.19 1.06
CA GLY A 58 20.17 5.61 1.31
C GLY A 58 20.52 4.37 0.47
N LEU A 59 19.62 3.93 -0.42
CA LEU A 59 19.85 2.79 -1.29
C LEU A 59 21.08 3.02 -2.20
N ARG A 60 21.24 4.22 -2.73
CA ARG A 60 22.42 4.59 -3.53
C ARG A 60 23.70 4.41 -2.73
N LYS A 61 23.77 5.03 -1.56
CA LYS A 61 24.95 4.90 -0.72
C LYS A 61 25.26 3.46 -0.35
N PHE A 62 24.23 2.68 0.03
CA PHE A 62 24.39 1.27 0.37
C PHE A 62 24.94 0.44 -0.80
N LEU A 63 24.42 0.64 -2.00
CA LEU A 63 24.84 -0.11 -3.18
C LEU A 63 26.22 0.33 -3.69
N GLU A 64 26.48 1.63 -3.75
CA GLU A 64 27.75 2.18 -4.24
C GLU A 64 28.90 1.87 -3.28
N ASP A 65 28.71 1.94 -1.97
CA ASP A 65 29.69 1.52 -0.95
C ASP A 65 30.02 0.01 -1.08
N ALA A 66 29.07 -0.80 -1.59
CA ALA A 66 29.27 -2.22 -1.87
C ALA A 66 29.85 -2.49 -3.28
N GLY A 67 30.21 -1.45 -4.04
CA GLY A 67 30.78 -1.57 -5.39
C GLY A 67 29.77 -1.90 -6.48
N HIS A 68 28.50 -1.54 -6.28
CA HIS A 68 27.42 -1.71 -7.26
C HIS A 68 27.06 -0.38 -7.91
N THR A 69 26.38 -0.42 -9.06
CA THR A 69 25.89 0.77 -9.76
C THR A 69 24.38 0.84 -9.60
N LEU A 70 23.86 1.99 -9.16
CA LEU A 70 22.42 2.27 -9.09
C LEU A 70 22.03 3.30 -10.15
N ILE A 71 21.12 2.90 -11.03
CA ILE A 71 20.45 3.81 -11.97
C ILE A 71 19.01 4.00 -11.51
N VAL A 72 18.60 5.24 -11.32
CA VAL A 72 17.22 5.59 -10.96
C VAL A 72 16.61 6.39 -12.08
N THR A 73 15.38 6.05 -12.47
CA THR A 73 14.68 6.77 -13.54
C THR A 73 13.17 6.69 -13.36
N SER A 74 12.48 7.75 -13.74
CA SER A 74 11.02 7.80 -13.92
C SER A 74 10.61 7.54 -15.37
N SER A 75 11.56 7.63 -16.32
CA SER A 75 11.34 7.45 -17.75
C SER A 75 11.21 5.96 -18.08
N LYS A 76 9.95 5.49 -18.15
CA LYS A 76 9.58 4.08 -18.33
C LYS A 76 8.64 3.80 -19.51
N ASP A 77 8.08 4.85 -20.09
CA ASP A 77 7.08 4.74 -21.14
C ASP A 77 7.59 5.30 -22.47
N GLY A 78 7.09 4.80 -23.58
CA GLY A 78 7.47 5.21 -24.94
C GLY A 78 8.70 4.44 -25.47
N PRO A 79 8.99 4.62 -26.77
CA PRO A 79 9.98 3.78 -27.47
C PRO A 79 11.43 4.07 -27.10
N ASP A 80 11.72 5.23 -26.56
CA ASP A 80 13.09 5.68 -26.23
C ASP A 80 13.32 5.91 -24.74
N ASN A 81 12.48 5.28 -23.89
CA ASN A 81 12.57 5.49 -22.45
C ASN A 81 13.90 4.98 -21.86
N THR A 82 14.32 5.63 -20.79
CA THR A 82 15.60 5.30 -20.11
C THR A 82 15.56 3.93 -19.48
N ALA A 83 14.42 3.54 -18.90
CA ALA A 83 14.30 2.24 -18.21
C ALA A 83 14.60 1.07 -19.15
N ASP A 84 14.07 1.08 -20.37
CA ASP A 84 14.32 0.01 -21.34
C ASP A 84 15.80 -0.01 -21.80
N LYS A 85 16.43 1.15 -21.97
CA LYS A 85 17.84 1.26 -22.33
C LYS A 85 18.75 0.71 -21.25
N GLU A 86 18.46 1.04 -20.00
CA GLU A 86 19.27 0.64 -18.85
C GLU A 86 18.99 -0.82 -18.40
N LEU A 87 17.83 -1.38 -18.78
CA LEU A 87 17.46 -2.76 -18.48
C LEU A 87 18.35 -3.77 -19.22
N VAL A 88 18.83 -3.45 -20.41
CA VAL A 88 19.55 -4.38 -21.31
C VAL A 88 20.71 -5.09 -20.60
N ASP A 89 21.43 -4.41 -19.73
CA ASP A 89 22.58 -4.93 -18.99
C ASP A 89 22.41 -4.89 -17.47
N ALA A 90 21.19 -4.61 -16.98
CA ALA A 90 20.88 -4.65 -15.56
C ALA A 90 20.89 -6.06 -15.01
N ASP A 91 21.46 -6.22 -13.82
CA ASP A 91 21.40 -7.48 -13.06
C ASP A 91 20.12 -7.58 -12.22
N ILE A 92 19.64 -6.45 -11.72
CA ILE A 92 18.46 -6.35 -10.86
C ILE A 92 17.60 -5.18 -11.32
N VAL A 93 16.29 -5.39 -11.36
CA VAL A 93 15.30 -4.32 -11.55
C VAL A 93 14.45 -4.16 -10.29
N ILE A 94 14.28 -2.92 -9.85
CA ILE A 94 13.37 -2.56 -8.77
C ILE A 94 12.26 -1.71 -9.36
N SER A 95 11.03 -2.13 -9.19
CA SER A 95 9.85 -1.37 -9.60
C SER A 95 8.81 -1.37 -8.49
N GLN A 96 7.70 -0.67 -8.67
CA GLN A 96 6.66 -0.61 -7.66
C GLN A 96 5.27 -0.70 -8.30
N PRO A 97 4.29 -1.32 -7.62
CA PRO A 97 2.95 -1.52 -8.19
C PRO A 97 2.19 -0.20 -8.40
N PHE A 98 2.56 0.87 -7.69
CA PHE A 98 1.90 2.18 -7.79
C PHE A 98 2.40 3.04 -8.96
N PHE A 99 3.58 2.72 -9.48
CA PHE A 99 4.18 3.32 -10.66
C PHE A 99 4.82 2.19 -11.49
N PRO A 100 4.00 1.28 -12.03
CA PRO A 100 4.49 0.02 -12.54
C PRO A 100 5.38 0.21 -13.78
N TYR A 101 6.56 -0.38 -13.72
CA TYR A 101 7.35 -0.70 -14.90
C TYR A 101 7.00 -2.13 -15.30
N TYR A 102 6.13 -2.28 -16.30
CA TYR A 102 5.67 -3.58 -16.73
C TYR A 102 6.81 -4.42 -17.28
N LEU A 103 7.28 -5.38 -16.51
CA LEU A 103 8.34 -6.28 -16.91
C LEU A 103 7.75 -7.43 -17.75
N THR A 104 7.56 -7.13 -19.04
CA THR A 104 6.99 -8.06 -20.03
C THR A 104 8.02 -9.08 -20.49
N ARG A 105 7.55 -10.13 -21.17
CA ARG A 105 8.41 -11.13 -21.83
C ARG A 105 9.44 -10.46 -22.74
N GLU A 106 9.02 -9.55 -23.61
CA GLU A 106 9.92 -8.85 -24.54
C GLU A 106 11.06 -8.09 -23.81
N ARG A 107 10.72 -7.42 -22.70
CA ARG A 107 11.71 -6.73 -21.86
C ARG A 107 12.69 -7.71 -21.23
N MET A 108 12.23 -8.88 -20.78
CA MET A 108 13.10 -9.90 -20.20
C MET A 108 13.98 -10.55 -21.26
N GLU A 109 13.49 -10.77 -22.48
CA GLU A 109 14.28 -11.27 -23.61
C GLU A 109 15.44 -10.33 -23.96
N ASN A 110 15.25 -9.02 -23.78
CA ASN A 110 16.29 -8.00 -24.01
C ASN A 110 17.23 -7.85 -22.81
N ALA A 111 16.84 -8.24 -21.62
CA ALA A 111 17.57 -8.07 -20.36
C ALA A 111 18.52 -9.25 -20.09
N LYS A 112 19.62 -9.31 -20.81
CA LYS A 112 20.53 -10.49 -20.86
C LYS A 112 21.17 -10.88 -19.53
N ASN A 113 21.31 -9.93 -18.60
CA ASN A 113 21.98 -10.12 -17.33
C ASN A 113 21.00 -10.19 -16.15
N LEU A 114 19.69 -10.01 -16.40
CA LEU A 114 18.70 -9.88 -15.35
C LEU A 114 18.56 -11.18 -14.56
N LYS A 115 18.73 -11.09 -13.25
CA LYS A 115 18.64 -12.19 -12.29
C LYS A 115 17.47 -12.06 -11.34
N MET A 116 17.08 -10.81 -11.05
CA MET A 116 16.05 -10.54 -10.05
C MET A 116 15.21 -9.32 -10.40
N ALA A 117 13.91 -9.44 -10.19
CA ALA A 117 12.97 -8.34 -10.21
C ALA A 117 12.39 -8.16 -8.79
N ILE A 118 12.57 -6.98 -8.22
CA ILE A 118 12.06 -6.63 -6.89
C ILE A 118 10.88 -5.69 -7.05
N THR A 119 9.74 -6.11 -6.53
CA THR A 119 8.56 -5.24 -6.39
C THR A 119 8.63 -4.52 -5.05
N ALA A 120 8.84 -3.22 -5.07
CA ALA A 120 8.88 -2.38 -3.87
C ALA A 120 7.45 -2.10 -3.35
N GLY A 121 6.78 -3.14 -2.91
CA GLY A 121 5.40 -3.15 -2.46
C GLY A 121 4.84 -4.56 -2.43
N ILE A 122 3.52 -4.67 -2.28
CA ILE A 122 2.77 -5.93 -2.34
C ILE A 122 2.11 -6.00 -3.72
N GLY A 123 2.23 -7.15 -4.36
CA GLY A 123 1.70 -7.40 -5.70
C GLY A 123 2.78 -7.33 -6.79
N SER A 124 2.73 -8.29 -7.68
CA SER A 124 3.65 -8.47 -8.81
C SER A 124 2.92 -8.59 -10.16
N ASP A 125 1.70 -8.13 -10.23
CA ASP A 125 0.84 -8.17 -11.42
C ASP A 125 1.40 -7.37 -12.62
N HIS A 126 2.38 -6.50 -12.38
CA HIS A 126 3.14 -5.80 -13.42
C HIS A 126 4.36 -6.59 -13.93
N VAL A 127 4.58 -7.83 -13.45
CA VAL A 127 5.66 -8.71 -13.89
C VAL A 127 5.07 -9.96 -14.55
N ASP A 128 5.49 -10.26 -15.78
CA ASP A 128 5.15 -11.53 -16.45
C ASP A 128 5.88 -12.68 -15.73
N LEU A 129 5.17 -13.32 -14.78
CA LEU A 129 5.73 -14.39 -13.95
C LEU A 129 6.13 -15.63 -14.78
N GLN A 130 5.40 -15.92 -15.85
CA GLN A 130 5.76 -17.04 -16.72
C GLN A 130 7.06 -16.75 -17.49
N ALA A 131 7.21 -15.52 -18.00
CA ALA A 131 8.45 -15.11 -18.63
C ALA A 131 9.62 -15.12 -17.63
N ALA A 132 9.38 -14.64 -16.38
CA ALA A 132 10.40 -14.66 -15.34
C ALA A 132 10.92 -16.09 -15.06
N MET A 133 10.01 -17.08 -14.97
CA MET A 133 10.39 -18.48 -14.82
C MET A 133 11.19 -18.99 -16.02
N ASP A 134 10.75 -18.70 -17.24
CA ASP A 134 11.42 -19.14 -18.48
C ASP A 134 12.84 -18.55 -18.58
N HIS A 135 13.02 -17.31 -18.15
CA HIS A 135 14.33 -16.61 -18.17
C HIS A 135 15.14 -16.78 -16.87
N LYS A 136 14.62 -17.53 -15.89
CA LYS A 136 15.27 -17.76 -14.58
C LYS A 136 15.52 -16.47 -13.81
N VAL A 137 14.57 -15.55 -13.86
CA VAL A 137 14.56 -14.31 -13.10
C VAL A 137 13.76 -14.54 -11.83
N ASP A 138 14.38 -14.33 -10.68
CA ASP A 138 13.70 -14.38 -9.39
C ASP A 138 12.82 -13.15 -9.22
N VAL A 139 11.53 -13.35 -8.87
CA VAL A 139 10.60 -12.26 -8.59
C VAL A 139 10.34 -12.20 -7.10
N VAL A 140 10.62 -11.06 -6.49
CA VAL A 140 10.53 -10.86 -5.04
C VAL A 140 9.66 -9.65 -4.73
N GLU A 141 8.73 -9.82 -3.79
CA GLU A 141 7.90 -8.74 -3.26
C GLU A 141 8.37 -8.32 -1.87
N VAL A 142 8.21 -7.04 -1.53
CA VAL A 142 8.37 -6.55 -0.17
C VAL A 142 7.07 -6.80 0.58
N THR A 143 6.85 -8.07 0.93
CA THR A 143 5.66 -8.51 1.63
C THR A 143 5.58 -7.94 3.04
N PHE A 144 4.35 -7.59 3.46
CA PHE A 144 3.98 -7.14 4.82
C PHE A 144 4.43 -5.73 5.24
N CYS A 145 5.21 -5.04 4.44
CA CYS A 145 5.76 -3.72 4.79
C CYS A 145 4.66 -2.68 5.14
N ASN A 146 3.53 -2.73 4.44
CA ASN A 146 2.43 -1.78 4.58
C ASN A 146 1.10 -2.39 5.07
N SER A 147 1.07 -3.66 5.48
CA SER A 147 -0.17 -4.35 5.85
C SER A 147 -0.95 -3.64 6.94
N ARG A 148 -0.25 -3.11 7.96
CA ARG A 148 -0.86 -2.34 9.04
C ARG A 148 -1.42 -1.01 8.54
N SER A 149 -0.66 -0.29 7.73
CA SER A 149 -1.10 0.99 7.16
C SER A 149 -2.36 0.83 6.30
N VAL A 150 -2.41 -0.24 5.50
CA VAL A 150 -3.60 -0.56 4.69
C VAL A 150 -4.79 -0.91 5.59
N ALA A 151 -4.60 -1.72 6.63
CA ALA A 151 -5.67 -2.05 7.57
C ALA A 151 -6.22 -0.82 8.30
N GLU A 152 -5.36 0.12 8.70
CA GLU A 152 -5.76 1.40 9.29
C GLU A 152 -6.51 2.29 8.30
N HIS A 153 -6.05 2.31 7.05
CA HIS A 153 -6.73 3.04 5.99
C HIS A 153 -8.14 2.48 5.72
N ILE A 154 -8.30 1.15 5.72
CA ILE A 154 -9.61 0.49 5.60
C ILE A 154 -10.55 0.96 6.72
N VAL A 155 -10.10 0.94 7.97
CA VAL A 155 -10.90 1.41 9.12
C VAL A 155 -11.31 2.87 8.96
N MET A 156 -10.36 3.73 8.60
CA MET A 156 -10.63 5.14 8.30
C MET A 156 -11.70 5.28 7.20
N MET A 157 -11.57 4.53 6.10
CA MET A 157 -12.52 4.58 4.98
C MET A 157 -13.91 4.13 5.40
N ILE A 158 -14.04 3.04 6.15
CA ILE A 158 -15.33 2.53 6.66
C ILE A 158 -16.01 3.61 7.49
N ILE A 159 -15.32 4.16 8.49
CA ILE A 159 -15.88 5.18 9.37
C ILE A 159 -16.24 6.44 8.58
N SER A 160 -15.37 6.87 7.67
CA SER A 160 -15.60 8.07 6.85
C SER A 160 -16.83 7.93 5.95
N MET A 161 -17.07 6.75 5.37
CA MET A 161 -18.23 6.47 4.53
C MET A 161 -19.52 6.42 5.37
N VAL A 162 -19.50 5.66 6.47
CA VAL A 162 -20.68 5.48 7.34
C VAL A 162 -21.10 6.80 7.99
N ARG A 163 -20.11 7.64 8.36
CA ARG A 163 -20.34 8.97 8.94
C ARG A 163 -20.59 10.07 7.92
N ASP A 164 -20.60 9.75 6.62
CA ASP A 164 -20.72 10.75 5.52
C ASP A 164 -19.71 11.92 5.64
N TYR A 165 -18.48 11.59 6.08
CA TYR A 165 -17.47 12.59 6.42
C TYR A 165 -17.17 13.55 5.27
N HIS A 166 -17.02 13.04 4.04
CA HIS A 166 -16.65 13.87 2.89
C HIS A 166 -17.68 14.94 2.56
N THR A 167 -18.97 14.58 2.59
CA THR A 167 -20.07 15.53 2.38
C THR A 167 -20.09 16.57 3.49
N GLN A 168 -20.00 16.13 4.75
CA GLN A 168 -20.00 17.01 5.91
C GLN A 168 -18.82 17.98 5.91
N HIS A 169 -17.64 17.48 5.56
CA HIS A 169 -16.44 18.31 5.41
C HIS A 169 -16.65 19.40 4.33
N ALA A 170 -17.19 19.03 3.18
CA ALA A 170 -17.44 19.99 2.08
C ALA A 170 -18.45 21.07 2.50
N ILE A 171 -19.53 20.69 3.18
CA ILE A 171 -20.54 21.62 3.71
C ILE A 171 -19.88 22.59 4.72
N ALA A 172 -19.14 22.06 5.71
CA ALA A 172 -18.48 22.89 6.71
C ALA A 172 -17.46 23.84 6.08
N LYS A 173 -16.67 23.36 5.11
CA LYS A 173 -15.67 24.16 4.40
C LYS A 173 -16.28 25.31 3.59
N SER A 174 -17.51 25.12 3.08
CA SER A 174 -18.26 26.17 2.40
C SER A 174 -19.01 27.14 3.34
N GLY A 175 -18.84 26.99 4.67
CA GLY A 175 -19.52 27.82 5.68
C GLY A 175 -20.91 27.35 6.06
N GLY A 176 -21.32 26.15 5.60
CA GLY A 176 -22.58 25.55 5.98
C GLY A 176 -22.53 24.97 7.40
N TRP A 177 -23.62 25.15 8.15
CA TRP A 177 -23.74 24.64 9.51
C TRP A 177 -25.21 24.25 9.78
N ASN A 178 -25.59 23.02 9.41
CA ASN A 178 -26.95 22.54 9.59
C ASN A 178 -26.94 21.06 9.99
N ILE A 179 -27.32 20.78 11.22
CA ILE A 179 -27.40 19.42 11.77
C ILE A 179 -28.39 18.53 11.01
N ALA A 180 -29.51 19.12 10.50
CA ALA A 180 -30.52 18.37 9.77
C ALA A 180 -30.00 17.79 8.45
N ASP A 181 -29.03 18.45 7.81
CA ASP A 181 -28.37 17.93 6.61
C ASP A 181 -27.33 16.89 6.96
N ALA A 182 -26.65 17.03 8.10
CA ALA A 182 -25.66 16.08 8.58
C ALA A 182 -26.26 14.71 8.91
N VAL A 183 -27.38 14.66 9.60
CA VAL A 183 -27.99 13.41 10.07
C VAL A 183 -28.69 12.57 8.99
N LYS A 184 -28.93 13.13 7.80
CA LYS A 184 -29.64 12.43 6.72
C LYS A 184 -28.94 11.16 6.23
N LYS A 185 -27.61 11.13 6.26
CA LYS A 185 -26.78 10.07 5.71
C LYS A 185 -25.65 9.60 6.63
N SER A 186 -25.65 10.08 7.88
CA SER A 186 -24.69 9.67 8.88
C SER A 186 -25.29 8.60 9.77
N TYR A 187 -24.62 7.46 9.86
CA TYR A 187 -25.03 6.33 10.68
C TYR A 187 -23.94 6.03 11.71
N ASP A 188 -24.29 5.37 12.79
CA ASP A 188 -23.31 4.81 13.70
C ASP A 188 -22.82 3.47 13.16
N VAL A 189 -21.54 3.16 13.41
CA VAL A 189 -20.93 1.90 12.96
C VAL A 189 -21.34 0.75 13.88
N GLU A 190 -21.67 1.06 15.14
CA GLU A 190 -22.15 0.09 16.14
C GLU A 190 -23.29 -0.76 15.58
N GLY A 191 -23.20 -2.08 15.77
CA GLY A 191 -24.19 -3.04 15.31
C GLY A 191 -24.17 -3.35 13.81
N MET A 192 -23.34 -2.68 13.02
CA MET A 192 -23.22 -2.97 11.60
C MET A 192 -22.49 -4.29 11.34
N HIS A 193 -22.83 -4.91 10.23
CA HIS A 193 -22.19 -6.12 9.72
C HIS A 193 -21.06 -5.76 8.76
N ILE A 194 -19.82 -6.06 9.16
CA ILE A 194 -18.62 -5.72 8.40
C ILE A 194 -17.90 -6.99 7.95
N GLY A 195 -17.75 -7.15 6.64
CA GLY A 195 -17.15 -8.33 6.05
C GLY A 195 -15.83 -8.07 5.32
N THR A 196 -14.94 -9.06 5.31
CA THR A 196 -13.77 -9.05 4.44
C THR A 196 -13.74 -10.25 3.49
N VAL A 197 -13.50 -9.98 2.24
CA VAL A 197 -13.08 -11.01 1.26
C VAL A 197 -11.57 -11.16 1.37
N ALA A 198 -11.11 -12.32 1.73
CA ALA A 198 -9.79 -12.67 2.20
C ALA A 198 -9.48 -12.12 3.62
N ALA A 199 -9.30 -13.05 4.54
CA ALA A 199 -8.97 -12.81 5.95
C ALA A 199 -7.48 -13.06 6.22
N GLY A 200 -6.63 -12.65 5.28
CA GLY A 200 -5.19 -12.64 5.42
C GLY A 200 -4.70 -11.52 6.35
N ARG A 201 -3.44 -11.14 6.23
CA ARG A 201 -2.81 -10.15 7.14
C ARG A 201 -3.52 -8.81 7.17
N ILE A 202 -3.98 -8.31 6.03
CA ILE A 202 -4.68 -7.02 5.94
C ILE A 202 -6.11 -7.16 6.43
N GLY A 203 -6.89 -8.09 5.82
CA GLY A 203 -8.30 -8.23 6.16
C GLY A 203 -8.53 -8.58 7.63
N LEU A 204 -7.74 -9.51 8.18
CA LEU A 204 -7.84 -9.88 9.58
C LEU A 204 -7.43 -8.75 10.53
N ASP A 205 -6.38 -7.97 10.19
CA ASP A 205 -5.97 -6.81 11.01
C ASP A 205 -7.01 -5.69 10.96
N ALA A 206 -7.64 -5.46 9.81
CA ALA A 206 -8.76 -4.54 9.69
C ALA A 206 -9.94 -4.96 10.58
N LEU A 207 -10.33 -6.24 10.57
CA LEU A 207 -11.38 -6.76 11.45
C LEU A 207 -11.02 -6.62 12.93
N ARG A 208 -9.76 -6.90 13.32
CA ARG A 208 -9.30 -6.66 14.70
C ARG A 208 -9.46 -5.22 15.15
N LYS A 209 -9.13 -4.29 14.26
CA LYS A 209 -9.24 -2.85 14.52
C LYS A 209 -10.69 -2.36 14.52
N MET A 210 -11.59 -3.05 13.82
CA MET A 210 -13.04 -2.75 13.84
C MET A 210 -13.76 -3.32 15.07
N LYS A 211 -13.24 -4.39 15.70
CA LYS A 211 -13.88 -5.02 16.86
C LYS A 211 -14.30 -4.05 17.97
N PRO A 212 -13.49 -3.05 18.39
CA PRO A 212 -13.86 -2.10 19.44
C PRO A 212 -15.03 -1.16 19.10
N PHE A 213 -15.52 -1.19 17.86
CA PHE A 213 -16.69 -0.40 17.44
C PHE A 213 -18.02 -1.17 17.61
N ASP A 214 -18.00 -2.32 18.31
CA ASP A 214 -19.19 -3.14 18.60
C ASP A 214 -19.96 -3.57 17.34
N VAL A 215 -19.20 -3.97 16.32
CA VAL A 215 -19.70 -4.44 15.02
C VAL A 215 -19.77 -5.97 14.95
N HIS A 216 -20.60 -6.49 14.06
CA HIS A 216 -20.62 -7.92 13.69
C HIS A 216 -19.59 -8.17 12.59
N LEU A 217 -18.62 -9.05 12.88
CA LEU A 217 -17.50 -9.29 11.98
C LEU A 217 -17.70 -10.58 11.16
N HIS A 218 -17.53 -10.44 9.85
CA HIS A 218 -17.73 -11.51 8.87
C HIS A 218 -16.48 -11.67 8.01
N TYR A 219 -16.26 -12.89 7.51
CA TYR A 219 -15.22 -13.11 6.53
C TYR A 219 -15.56 -14.26 5.58
N PHE A 220 -15.01 -14.15 4.40
CA PHE A 220 -14.82 -15.22 3.44
C PHE A 220 -13.34 -15.38 3.12
N ASP A 221 -12.86 -16.60 3.13
CA ASP A 221 -11.52 -16.94 2.66
C ASP A 221 -11.54 -18.35 2.07
N ARG A 222 -10.61 -18.64 1.15
CA ARG A 222 -10.43 -19.98 0.59
C ARG A 222 -10.06 -21.01 1.66
N HIS A 223 -9.45 -20.57 2.73
CA HIS A 223 -9.07 -21.36 3.89
C HIS A 223 -9.70 -20.77 5.15
N ARG A 224 -10.52 -21.58 5.81
CA ARG A 224 -11.13 -21.16 7.06
C ARG A 224 -10.06 -20.89 8.14
N LEU A 225 -10.23 -19.79 8.86
CA LEU A 225 -9.34 -19.42 9.96
C LEU A 225 -9.39 -20.44 11.10
N PRO A 226 -8.32 -20.53 11.91
CA PRO A 226 -8.34 -21.35 13.12
C PRO A 226 -9.46 -20.92 14.08
N ASN A 227 -10.12 -21.90 14.72
CA ASN A 227 -11.19 -21.65 15.68
C ASN A 227 -10.80 -20.68 16.82
N SER A 228 -9.52 -20.63 17.20
CA SER A 228 -9.02 -19.69 18.20
C SER A 228 -9.17 -18.24 17.76
N VAL A 229 -8.91 -17.96 16.47
CA VAL A 229 -9.01 -16.61 15.87
C VAL A 229 -10.49 -16.24 15.72
N GLU A 230 -11.33 -17.16 15.23
CA GLU A 230 -12.77 -16.93 15.12
C GLU A 230 -13.38 -16.58 16.50
N LYS A 231 -13.00 -17.31 17.56
CA LYS A 231 -13.46 -17.04 18.92
C LYS A 231 -12.91 -15.73 19.49
N GLU A 232 -11.63 -15.44 19.26
CA GLU A 232 -11.00 -14.19 19.72
C GLU A 232 -11.77 -12.97 19.24
N LEU A 233 -12.18 -12.97 17.97
CA LEU A 233 -12.81 -11.85 17.31
C LEU A 233 -14.33 -11.97 17.18
N ASN A 234 -14.90 -13.09 17.58
CA ASN A 234 -16.31 -13.42 17.35
C ASN A 234 -16.67 -13.35 15.86
N LEU A 235 -15.83 -13.98 15.01
CA LEU A 235 -15.99 -13.94 13.55
C LEU A 235 -17.04 -14.93 13.07
N THR A 236 -17.80 -14.51 12.06
CA THR A 236 -18.69 -15.38 11.30
C THR A 236 -18.03 -15.75 9.97
N PHE A 237 -17.76 -17.04 9.74
CA PHE A 237 -17.28 -17.55 8.48
C PHE A 237 -18.43 -17.73 7.48
N HIS A 238 -18.19 -17.45 6.23
CA HIS A 238 -19.11 -17.69 5.12
C HIS A 238 -18.50 -18.63 4.08
N GLU A 239 -19.31 -19.55 3.57
CA GLU A 239 -18.90 -20.53 2.54
C GLU A 239 -18.74 -19.91 1.15
N SER A 240 -19.30 -18.72 0.92
CA SER A 240 -19.18 -17.99 -0.33
C SER A 240 -19.19 -16.47 -0.11
N VAL A 241 -18.66 -15.73 -1.09
CA VAL A 241 -18.71 -14.26 -1.09
C VAL A 241 -20.15 -13.77 -1.10
N GLU A 242 -21.02 -14.41 -1.87
CA GLU A 242 -22.44 -14.06 -2.02
C GLU A 242 -23.17 -14.16 -0.68
N SER A 243 -22.94 -15.24 0.07
CA SER A 243 -23.58 -15.44 1.38
C SER A 243 -23.11 -14.39 2.41
N MET A 244 -21.87 -13.94 2.32
CA MET A 244 -21.34 -12.86 3.17
C MET A 244 -21.93 -11.50 2.78
N VAL A 245 -21.90 -11.18 1.49
CA VAL A 245 -22.40 -9.88 0.99
C VAL A 245 -23.90 -9.70 1.27
N ALA A 246 -24.67 -10.80 1.26
CA ALA A 246 -26.10 -10.76 1.56
C ALA A 246 -26.44 -10.27 2.96
N VAL A 247 -25.50 -10.31 3.90
CA VAL A 247 -25.73 -9.90 5.31
C VAL A 247 -24.86 -8.73 5.76
N CYS A 248 -23.85 -8.35 4.99
CA CYS A 248 -22.94 -7.28 5.37
C CYS A 248 -23.43 -5.91 4.89
N ASP A 249 -23.30 -4.92 5.76
CA ASP A 249 -23.52 -3.51 5.45
C ASP A 249 -22.31 -2.90 4.74
N VAL A 250 -21.11 -3.36 5.09
CA VAL A 250 -19.84 -2.92 4.50
C VAL A 250 -18.96 -4.12 4.20
N VAL A 251 -18.37 -4.13 3.01
CA VAL A 251 -17.44 -5.18 2.57
C VAL A 251 -16.12 -4.55 2.12
N THR A 252 -15.02 -5.12 2.58
CA THR A 252 -13.67 -4.81 2.11
C THR A 252 -13.08 -6.02 1.37
N ILE A 253 -12.35 -5.76 0.28
CA ILE A 253 -11.73 -6.81 -0.54
C ILE A 253 -10.22 -6.70 -0.37
N ASN A 254 -9.60 -7.78 0.14
CA ASN A 254 -8.18 -7.82 0.51
C ASN A 254 -7.46 -9.03 -0.11
N CYS A 255 -8.04 -9.64 -1.13
CA CYS A 255 -7.39 -10.69 -1.90
C CYS A 255 -6.45 -10.11 -2.96
N PRO A 256 -5.37 -10.83 -3.32
CA PRO A 256 -4.56 -10.47 -4.48
C PRO A 256 -5.38 -10.50 -5.78
N LEU A 257 -5.00 -9.64 -6.72
CA LEU A 257 -5.51 -9.70 -8.09
C LEU A 257 -4.67 -10.73 -8.88
N HIS A 258 -5.17 -11.94 -8.96
CA HIS A 258 -4.58 -12.99 -9.81
C HIS A 258 -5.61 -13.47 -10.82
N PRO A 259 -5.16 -13.92 -12.01
CA PRO A 259 -6.03 -14.58 -12.99
C PRO A 259 -6.71 -15.83 -12.42
#